data_9a640dcb702d69b732932f9df9a658b5
#
_entry.id   9a640dcb702d69b732932f9df9a658b5
#
_cell.length_a   1.000
_cell.length_b   1.000
_cell.length_c   1.000
_cell.angle_alpha   90.00
_cell.angle_beta   90.00
_cell.angle_gamma   90.00
#
_symmetry.space_group_name_H-M   'P 1'
#
loop_
_entity.id
_entity.type
_entity.pdbx_description
1 polymer ?
#
loop_
_entity_poly.entity_id
_entity_poly.type
_entity_poly.pdbx_seq_one_letter_code
_entity_poly.pdbx_strand_id
1 'polypeptide(L)'
;MSFFAPPERITADVFAELPKKYRRTKVSAERLAAGRPAPHGGCFLEGPSFDRKGNLYVTDIPFGRIFRISPKGAWELIIEYDGEPNGLKIHKDGRIFVTDHKRGLMLLDAKRGRIETIINRYNLETFKGLNDLVFASNGDLYFTDQGQSGLQNPTGAVYRLRANGKLERIADNIPSPNGLVLNKAENTLFVAVTRANAVWRLPLLPDGTVSRMGVFIQMSGGRGPDGMAIDEDDGLAVAHPDMGAVWIFNHRGEPMYRIDSPGSDVVTNCAYGVKDPHTLYIVDSEGGAILSAELPTPGRTMYGLS
;
A
#
# COMPACT_ATOMS: atom_id res chain seq x y z
N MET A 1 22.54 0.72 -22.36
CA MET A 1 22.48 -0.75 -22.26
C MET A 1 21.69 -1.08 -21.02
N SER A 2 20.68 -1.96 -21.12
CA SER A 2 19.98 -2.50 -19.95
C SER A 2 20.88 -3.54 -19.27
N PHE A 3 21.01 -3.51 -17.95
CA PHE A 3 21.76 -4.53 -17.18
C PHE A 3 21.03 -5.88 -17.15
N PHE A 4 19.72 -5.89 -17.42
CA PHE A 4 18.89 -7.08 -17.41
C PHE A 4 18.21 -7.27 -18.75
N ALA A 5 17.78 -8.50 -19.04
CA ALA A 5 16.89 -8.75 -20.15
C ALA A 5 15.57 -7.95 -19.96
N PRO A 6 14.93 -7.49 -21.04
CA PRO A 6 13.62 -6.86 -20.92
C PRO A 6 12.64 -7.81 -20.22
N PRO A 7 11.85 -7.34 -19.23
CA PRO A 7 10.86 -8.16 -18.57
C PRO A 7 9.75 -8.57 -19.55
N GLU A 8 9.16 -9.73 -19.32
CA GLU A 8 7.96 -10.15 -20.03
C GLU A 8 6.80 -9.17 -19.73
N ARG A 9 5.99 -8.85 -20.75
CA ARG A 9 4.86 -7.93 -20.61
C ARG A 9 3.55 -8.70 -20.51
N ILE A 10 2.77 -8.34 -19.53
CA ILE A 10 1.42 -8.86 -19.26
C ILE A 10 0.48 -7.65 -19.29
N THR A 11 -0.67 -7.76 -19.96
CA THR A 11 -1.76 -6.78 -19.84
C THR A 11 -2.71 -7.28 -18.77
N ALA A 12 -3.02 -6.46 -17.77
CA ALA A 12 -3.98 -6.81 -16.74
C ALA A 12 -5.42 -6.80 -17.28
N ASP A 13 -6.28 -7.63 -16.70
CA ASP A 13 -7.71 -7.62 -16.95
C ASP A 13 -8.44 -6.76 -15.91
N VAL A 14 -9.60 -6.21 -16.26
CA VAL A 14 -10.46 -5.47 -15.32
C VAL A 14 -11.29 -6.47 -14.50
N PHE A 15 -11.00 -6.58 -13.22
CA PHE A 15 -11.77 -7.42 -12.30
C PHE A 15 -13.06 -6.73 -11.83
N ALA A 16 -12.99 -5.45 -11.43
CA ALA A 16 -14.15 -4.72 -10.92
C ALA A 16 -13.98 -3.20 -11.09
N GLU A 17 -15.00 -2.51 -11.57
CA GLU A 17 -15.02 -1.05 -11.69
C GLU A 17 -15.84 -0.40 -10.58
N LEU A 18 -15.37 0.74 -10.08
CA LEU A 18 -16.11 1.56 -9.11
C LEU A 18 -17.42 2.05 -9.72
N PRO A 19 -18.57 1.72 -9.14
CA PRO A 19 -19.87 2.17 -9.66
C PRO A 19 -19.95 3.69 -9.80
N LYS A 20 -20.55 4.18 -10.90
CA LYS A 20 -20.68 5.61 -11.22
C LYS A 20 -21.25 6.44 -10.08
N LYS A 21 -22.19 5.89 -9.28
CA LYS A 21 -22.81 6.55 -8.11
C LYS A 21 -21.80 6.95 -7.02
N TYR A 22 -20.61 6.35 -7.00
CA TYR A 22 -19.55 6.65 -6.05
C TYR A 22 -18.50 7.61 -6.59
N ARG A 23 -18.51 7.96 -7.89
CA ARG A 23 -17.57 8.94 -8.45
C ARG A 23 -17.96 10.35 -8.04
N ARG A 24 -16.99 11.14 -7.59
CA ARG A 24 -17.19 12.51 -7.09
C ARG A 24 -16.17 13.47 -7.69
N THR A 25 -16.61 14.71 -7.95
CA THR A 25 -15.78 15.77 -8.54
C THR A 25 -15.40 16.88 -7.56
N LYS A 26 -15.93 16.83 -6.33
CA LYS A 26 -15.67 17.87 -5.31
C LYS A 26 -15.02 17.25 -4.09
N VAL A 27 -13.92 17.84 -3.64
CA VAL A 27 -13.23 17.51 -2.39
C VAL A 27 -13.42 18.62 -1.37
N SER A 28 -12.99 18.38 -0.11
CA SER A 28 -13.08 19.38 0.97
C SER A 28 -12.26 20.64 0.66
N ALA A 29 -12.69 21.78 1.22
CA ALA A 29 -11.94 23.04 1.09
C ALA A 29 -10.53 22.94 1.71
N GLU A 30 -10.39 22.17 2.81
CA GLU A 30 -9.12 21.91 3.48
C GLU A 30 -8.14 21.19 2.53
N ARG A 31 -8.61 20.17 1.82
CA ARG A 31 -7.80 19.42 0.84
C ARG A 31 -7.36 20.33 -0.33
N LEU A 32 -8.25 21.18 -0.83
CA LEU A 32 -7.93 22.17 -1.87
C LEU A 32 -6.88 23.17 -1.38
N ALA A 33 -7.02 23.68 -0.15
CA ALA A 33 -6.06 24.61 0.45
C ALA A 33 -4.68 23.97 0.66
N ALA A 34 -4.63 22.65 0.86
CA ALA A 34 -3.38 21.88 0.92
C ALA A 34 -2.79 21.55 -0.46
N GLY A 35 -3.32 22.11 -1.55
CA GLY A 35 -2.85 21.87 -2.92
C GLY A 35 -3.17 20.47 -3.46
N ARG A 36 -4.18 19.81 -2.91
CA ARG A 36 -4.61 18.45 -3.28
C ARG A 36 -5.99 18.48 -3.93
N PRO A 37 -6.11 18.74 -5.26
CA PRO A 37 -7.38 18.83 -5.96
C PRO A 37 -8.14 17.51 -6.00
N ALA A 38 -9.37 17.55 -6.53
CA ALA A 38 -10.12 16.33 -6.81
C ALA A 38 -9.41 15.52 -7.91
N PRO A 39 -9.31 14.19 -7.77
CA PRO A 39 -8.77 13.33 -8.81
C PRO A 39 -9.67 13.36 -10.06
N HIS A 40 -9.07 13.26 -11.24
CA HIS A 40 -9.79 13.32 -12.52
C HIS A 40 -10.84 12.22 -12.66
N GLY A 41 -10.56 11.01 -12.19
CA GLY A 41 -11.48 9.88 -12.22
C GLY A 41 -12.61 9.93 -11.18
N GLY A 42 -12.62 10.93 -10.29
CA GLY A 42 -13.63 11.05 -9.23
C GLY A 42 -13.47 10.05 -8.07
N CYS A 43 -12.32 9.45 -7.94
CA CYS A 43 -11.84 8.60 -6.85
C CYS A 43 -10.32 8.55 -6.84
N PHE A 44 -9.74 8.12 -5.73
CA PHE A 44 -8.34 7.74 -5.63
C PHE A 44 -8.25 6.54 -4.70
N LEU A 45 -8.34 5.35 -5.32
CA LEU A 45 -8.40 4.08 -4.59
C LEU A 45 -7.01 3.67 -4.11
N GLU A 46 -6.97 3.05 -2.91
CA GLU A 46 -5.74 2.60 -2.27
C GLU A 46 -5.95 1.42 -1.30
N GLY A 47 -4.88 0.96 -0.65
CA GLY A 47 -4.86 0.07 0.50
C GLY A 47 -5.54 -1.29 0.29
N PRO A 48 -5.25 -2.05 -0.79
CA PRO A 48 -5.91 -3.32 -1.03
C PRO A 48 -5.54 -4.35 0.04
N SER A 49 -6.58 -5.00 0.60
CA SER A 49 -6.39 -6.08 1.58
C SER A 49 -7.55 -7.06 1.55
N PHE A 50 -7.26 -8.34 1.51
CA PHE A 50 -8.27 -9.39 1.50
C PHE A 50 -8.64 -9.86 2.91
N ASP A 51 -9.93 -10.15 3.12
CA ASP A 51 -10.36 -10.95 4.26
C ASP A 51 -10.32 -12.46 3.94
N ARG A 52 -10.48 -13.32 4.97
CA ARG A 52 -10.49 -14.78 4.82
C ARG A 52 -11.62 -15.33 3.93
N LYS A 53 -12.64 -14.53 3.65
CA LYS A 53 -13.75 -14.90 2.76
C LYS A 53 -13.45 -14.56 1.30
N GLY A 54 -12.33 -13.87 1.04
CA GLY A 54 -11.92 -13.40 -0.27
C GLY A 54 -12.58 -12.08 -0.68
N ASN A 55 -13.17 -11.33 0.26
CA ASN A 55 -13.58 -9.97 -0.05
C ASN A 55 -12.33 -9.06 -0.03
N LEU A 56 -12.22 -8.19 -1.02
CA LEU A 56 -11.19 -7.17 -1.10
C LEU A 56 -11.70 -5.87 -0.47
N TYR A 57 -10.94 -5.33 0.48
CA TYR A 57 -11.16 -3.99 1.01
C TYR A 57 -10.23 -3.02 0.31
N VAL A 58 -10.72 -1.81 0.02
CA VAL A 58 -9.94 -0.70 -0.51
C VAL A 58 -10.40 0.61 0.11
N THR A 59 -9.48 1.55 0.21
CA THR A 59 -9.74 2.91 0.65
C THR A 59 -9.98 3.82 -0.55
N ASP A 60 -10.56 4.99 -0.31
CA ASP A 60 -10.68 6.07 -1.29
C ASP A 60 -10.33 7.38 -0.59
N ILE A 61 -9.08 7.74 -0.72
CA ILE A 61 -8.40 8.76 0.08
C ILE A 61 -9.14 10.09 0.10
N PRO A 62 -9.47 10.72 -1.07
CA PRO A 62 -9.99 12.10 -1.08
C PRO A 62 -11.35 12.26 -0.44
N PHE A 63 -12.08 11.17 -0.30
CA PHE A 63 -13.47 11.19 0.12
C PHE A 63 -13.72 10.47 1.46
N GLY A 64 -12.65 10.05 2.15
CA GLY A 64 -12.74 9.39 3.46
C GLY A 64 -13.56 8.11 3.42
N ARG A 65 -13.45 7.32 2.35
CA ARG A 65 -14.29 6.14 2.15
C ARG A 65 -13.50 4.85 2.22
N ILE A 66 -14.15 3.81 2.72
CA ILE A 66 -13.63 2.45 2.67
C ILE A 66 -14.70 1.56 2.04
N PHE A 67 -14.32 0.83 1.01
CA PHE A 67 -15.18 -0.09 0.28
C PHE A 67 -14.79 -1.54 0.58
N ARG A 68 -15.77 -2.43 0.45
CA ARG A 68 -15.60 -3.87 0.35
C ARG A 68 -16.08 -4.35 -1.01
N ILE A 69 -15.28 -5.16 -1.68
CA ILE A 69 -15.57 -5.73 -3.00
C ILE A 69 -15.67 -7.23 -2.81
N SER A 70 -16.81 -7.82 -3.21
CA SER A 70 -17.01 -9.27 -3.10
C SER A 70 -16.12 -10.02 -4.11
N PRO A 71 -15.94 -11.35 -3.96
CA PRO A 71 -15.25 -12.18 -4.95
C PRO A 71 -15.90 -12.18 -6.36
N LYS A 72 -17.11 -11.62 -6.47
CA LYS A 72 -17.82 -11.44 -7.76
C LYS A 72 -17.76 -10.00 -8.28
N GLY A 73 -16.91 -9.14 -7.70
CA GLY A 73 -16.75 -7.74 -8.13
C GLY A 73 -17.84 -6.77 -7.66
N ALA A 74 -18.73 -7.17 -6.74
CA ALA A 74 -19.78 -6.27 -6.23
C ALA A 74 -19.23 -5.35 -5.14
N TRP A 75 -19.44 -4.02 -5.28
CA TRP A 75 -18.96 -2.98 -4.39
C TRP A 75 -19.97 -2.63 -3.30
N GLU A 76 -19.48 -2.50 -2.09
CA GLU A 76 -20.23 -2.05 -0.90
C GLU A 76 -19.44 -0.94 -0.20
N LEU A 77 -20.09 0.19 0.06
CA LEU A 77 -19.54 1.26 0.91
C LEU A 77 -19.67 0.85 2.37
N ILE A 78 -18.56 0.64 3.07
CA ILE A 78 -18.53 0.26 4.49
C ILE A 78 -18.65 1.49 5.37
N ILE A 79 -17.90 2.54 5.04
CA ILE A 79 -17.92 3.80 5.81
C ILE A 79 -17.49 4.97 4.93
N GLU A 80 -18.03 6.14 5.27
CA GLU A 80 -17.55 7.45 4.82
C GLU A 80 -17.39 8.34 6.07
N TYR A 81 -16.23 8.96 6.24
CA TYR A 81 -15.91 9.78 7.42
C TYR A 81 -14.98 10.93 7.08
N ASP A 82 -14.82 11.89 8.00
CA ASP A 82 -13.85 12.97 7.86
C ASP A 82 -12.44 12.44 8.13
N GLY A 83 -11.80 11.93 7.09
CA GLY A 83 -10.46 11.39 7.09
C GLY A 83 -9.89 11.24 5.68
N GLU A 84 -8.67 10.78 5.59
CA GLU A 84 -7.97 10.45 4.36
C GLU A 84 -7.32 9.06 4.49
N PRO A 85 -8.15 7.97 4.48
CA PRO A 85 -7.64 6.61 4.61
C PRO A 85 -6.74 6.26 3.43
N ASN A 86 -5.59 5.65 3.71
CA ASN A 86 -4.63 5.23 2.70
C ASN A 86 -4.43 3.71 2.78
N GLY A 87 -3.45 3.20 3.49
CA GLY A 87 -3.24 1.77 3.66
C GLY A 87 -4.29 1.10 4.56
N LEU A 88 -4.57 -0.17 4.32
CA LEU A 88 -5.48 -0.99 5.12
C LEU A 88 -4.92 -2.40 5.24
N LYS A 89 -4.88 -2.97 6.45
CA LYS A 89 -4.55 -4.38 6.67
C LYS A 89 -5.45 -4.99 7.74
N ILE A 90 -5.78 -6.26 7.53
CA ILE A 90 -6.64 -7.03 8.42
C ILE A 90 -5.77 -7.87 9.34
N HIS A 91 -5.94 -7.74 10.64
CA HIS A 91 -5.28 -8.55 11.66
C HIS A 91 -5.93 -9.95 11.72
N LYS A 92 -5.17 -10.96 12.17
CA LYS A 92 -5.66 -12.35 12.25
C LYS A 92 -6.92 -12.55 13.11
N ASP A 93 -7.20 -11.64 14.05
CA ASP A 93 -8.42 -11.67 14.87
C ASP A 93 -9.61 -10.95 14.20
N GLY A 94 -9.43 -10.42 13.00
CA GLY A 94 -10.45 -9.76 12.20
C GLY A 94 -10.56 -8.25 12.42
N ARG A 95 -9.73 -7.64 13.29
CA ARG A 95 -9.64 -6.18 13.40
C ARG A 95 -9.02 -5.61 12.13
N ILE A 96 -9.54 -4.46 11.68
CA ILE A 96 -9.08 -3.80 10.45
C ILE A 96 -8.34 -2.52 10.84
N PHE A 97 -7.05 -2.49 10.57
CA PHE A 97 -6.19 -1.34 10.80
C PHE A 97 -6.08 -0.50 9.52
N VAL A 98 -6.17 0.81 9.68
CA VAL A 98 -6.13 1.77 8.57
C VAL A 98 -5.12 2.86 8.91
N THR A 99 -4.19 3.13 8.02
CA THR A 99 -3.35 4.33 8.06
C THR A 99 -4.13 5.47 7.42
N ASP A 100 -4.34 6.53 8.18
CA ASP A 100 -5.06 7.72 7.71
C ASP A 100 -4.10 8.91 7.70
N HIS A 101 -3.99 9.58 6.55
CA HIS A 101 -3.08 10.71 6.36
C HIS A 101 -3.41 11.88 7.31
N LYS A 102 -4.69 12.06 7.64
CA LYS A 102 -5.19 13.15 8.48
C LYS A 102 -5.27 12.77 9.97
N ARG A 103 -5.59 11.50 10.29
CA ARG A 103 -5.97 11.08 11.62
C ARG A 103 -5.00 10.12 12.32
N GLY A 104 -4.01 9.58 11.59
CA GLY A 104 -3.04 8.63 12.11
C GLY A 104 -3.45 7.17 11.95
N LEU A 105 -3.09 6.31 12.87
CA LEU A 105 -3.45 4.89 12.82
C LEU A 105 -4.84 4.69 13.42
N MET A 106 -5.72 4.08 12.62
CA MET A 106 -7.14 3.92 12.92
C MET A 106 -7.51 2.45 13.07
N LEU A 107 -8.60 2.19 13.77
CA LEU A 107 -9.25 0.88 13.88
C LEU A 107 -10.67 0.96 13.34
N LEU A 108 -10.98 0.15 12.32
CA LEU A 108 -12.31 0.08 11.71
C LEU A 108 -13.09 -1.12 12.23
N ASP A 109 -14.28 -0.88 12.77
CA ASP A 109 -15.33 -1.87 12.97
C ASP A 109 -16.26 -1.85 11.75
N ALA A 110 -15.95 -2.71 10.78
CA ALA A 110 -16.72 -2.78 9.53
C ALA A 110 -18.18 -3.27 9.74
N LYS A 111 -18.47 -3.98 10.83
CA LYS A 111 -19.84 -4.45 11.12
C LYS A 111 -20.73 -3.32 11.63
N ARG A 112 -20.16 -2.40 12.42
CA ARG A 112 -20.88 -1.25 12.98
C ARG A 112 -20.72 0.02 12.16
N GLY A 113 -19.87 0.03 11.12
CA GLY A 113 -19.56 1.22 10.35
C GLY A 113 -18.92 2.31 11.21
N ARG A 114 -18.01 1.96 12.12
CA ARG A 114 -17.32 2.89 13.02
C ARG A 114 -15.83 2.80 12.84
N ILE A 115 -15.15 3.95 12.87
CA ILE A 115 -13.70 4.03 12.81
C ILE A 115 -13.21 4.99 13.89
N GLU A 116 -12.15 4.60 14.59
CA GLU A 116 -11.57 5.38 15.68
C GLU A 116 -10.05 5.48 15.55
N THR A 117 -9.49 6.60 15.99
CA THR A 117 -8.04 6.78 16.06
C THR A 117 -7.49 6.05 17.26
N ILE A 118 -6.52 5.16 17.04
CA ILE A 118 -5.80 4.46 18.11
C ILE A 118 -4.46 5.11 18.45
N ILE A 119 -3.77 5.65 17.43
CA ILE A 119 -2.49 6.36 17.61
C ILE A 119 -2.42 7.48 16.56
N ASN A 120 -2.14 8.72 16.98
CA ASN A 120 -1.98 9.86 16.08
C ASN A 120 -0.65 10.60 16.23
N ARG A 121 0.23 10.12 17.11
CA ARG A 121 1.51 10.76 17.40
C ARG A 121 2.56 9.77 17.87
N TYR A 122 3.81 10.18 17.73
CA TYR A 122 4.97 9.56 18.35
C TYR A 122 5.60 10.57 19.32
N ASN A 123 5.67 10.23 20.61
CA ASN A 123 6.02 11.18 21.67
C ASN A 123 5.09 12.42 21.62
N LEU A 124 5.65 13.60 21.42
CA LEU A 124 4.92 14.87 21.35
C LEU A 124 4.62 15.33 19.91
N GLU A 125 5.12 14.61 18.90
CA GLU A 125 4.96 14.97 17.49
C GLU A 125 3.81 14.18 16.85
N THR A 126 2.87 14.87 16.22
CA THR A 126 1.85 14.23 15.38
C THR A 126 2.48 13.63 14.15
N PHE A 127 1.91 12.54 13.64
CA PHE A 127 2.31 12.00 12.33
C PHE A 127 2.07 13.04 11.23
N LYS A 128 2.91 13.00 10.20
CA LYS A 128 2.89 13.98 9.10
C LYS A 128 1.93 13.56 7.98
N GLY A 129 1.53 12.30 7.97
CA GLY A 129 0.61 11.71 7.01
C GLY A 129 0.95 10.25 6.78
N LEU A 130 0.30 9.37 7.54
CA LEU A 130 0.51 7.93 7.42
C LEU A 130 0.08 7.44 6.04
N ASN A 131 0.83 6.45 5.50
CA ASN A 131 0.58 5.92 4.18
C ASN A 131 0.22 4.42 4.21
N ASP A 132 1.14 3.50 4.32
CA ASP A 132 0.86 2.06 4.24
C ASP A 132 1.32 1.31 5.50
N LEU A 133 0.92 0.04 5.62
CA LEU A 133 1.19 -0.79 6.81
C LEU A 133 1.32 -2.27 6.45
N VAL A 134 2.06 -3.02 7.26
CA VAL A 134 2.19 -4.48 7.15
C VAL A 134 2.35 -5.11 8.53
N PHE A 135 1.71 -6.26 8.75
CA PHE A 135 1.91 -7.08 9.95
C PHE A 135 3.04 -8.08 9.78
N ALA A 136 3.85 -8.25 10.82
CA ALA A 136 4.73 -9.38 11.00
C ALA A 136 3.98 -10.57 11.63
N SER A 137 4.55 -11.77 11.53
CA SER A 137 3.96 -13.00 12.07
C SER A 137 3.78 -13.01 13.60
N ASN A 138 4.58 -12.21 14.32
CA ASN A 138 4.48 -12.02 15.76
C ASN A 138 3.39 -10.98 16.19
N GLY A 139 2.71 -10.39 15.21
CA GLY A 139 1.68 -9.38 15.43
C GLY A 139 2.19 -7.94 15.54
N ASP A 140 3.49 -7.69 15.37
CA ASP A 140 4.02 -6.34 15.25
C ASP A 140 3.50 -5.71 13.94
N LEU A 141 3.12 -4.43 14.01
CA LEU A 141 2.65 -3.67 12.87
C LEU A 141 3.70 -2.63 12.46
N TYR A 142 4.19 -2.73 11.22
CA TYR A 142 5.04 -1.73 10.62
C TYR A 142 4.21 -0.79 9.76
N PHE A 143 4.50 0.51 9.78
CA PHE A 143 3.81 1.48 8.95
C PHE A 143 4.69 2.67 8.59
N THR A 144 4.37 3.32 7.48
CA THR A 144 5.11 4.48 6.97
C THR A 144 4.39 5.77 7.29
N ASP A 145 5.17 6.80 7.65
CA ASP A 145 4.75 8.19 7.76
C ASP A 145 5.39 8.96 6.62
N GLN A 146 4.66 9.09 5.53
CA GLN A 146 5.13 9.70 4.29
C GLN A 146 5.17 11.23 4.41
N GLY A 147 4.10 11.81 4.95
CA GLY A 147 3.91 13.26 4.99
C GLY A 147 3.97 13.90 3.61
N GLN A 148 4.52 15.09 3.56
CA GLN A 148 4.85 15.82 2.34
C GLN A 148 6.36 15.82 2.06
N SER A 149 7.04 14.74 2.47
CA SER A 149 8.50 14.64 2.38
C SER A 149 8.98 14.37 0.94
N GLY A 150 10.22 14.75 0.69
CA GLY A 150 10.87 14.55 -0.60
C GLY A 150 12.39 14.65 -0.44
N LEU A 151 13.14 14.57 -1.53
CA LEU A 151 14.61 14.65 -1.51
C LEU A 151 15.13 15.96 -0.91
N GLN A 152 14.39 17.07 -1.11
CA GLN A 152 14.76 18.38 -0.56
C GLN A 152 14.53 18.48 0.97
N ASN A 153 13.65 17.63 1.51
CA ASN A 153 13.30 17.59 2.93
C ASN A 153 12.81 16.17 3.31
N PRO A 154 13.72 15.21 3.53
CA PRO A 154 13.38 13.80 3.70
C PRO A 154 12.90 13.51 5.12
N THR A 155 11.76 14.06 5.52
CA THR A 155 11.23 13.96 6.89
C THR A 155 10.34 12.75 7.13
N GLY A 156 10.19 11.86 6.14
CA GLY A 156 9.43 10.63 6.30
C GLY A 156 10.10 9.62 7.22
N ALA A 157 9.29 8.73 7.79
CA ALA A 157 9.74 7.74 8.77
C ALA A 157 9.04 6.40 8.63
N VAL A 158 9.64 5.36 9.19
CA VAL A 158 9.04 4.04 9.39
C VAL A 158 8.89 3.79 10.88
N TYR A 159 7.70 3.38 11.27
CA TYR A 159 7.37 3.04 12.65
C TYR A 159 7.05 1.56 12.80
N ARG A 160 7.24 1.05 14.01
CA ARG A 160 6.78 -0.26 14.45
C ARG A 160 5.92 -0.11 15.70
N LEU A 161 4.68 -0.56 15.63
CA LEU A 161 3.83 -0.77 16.80
C LEU A 161 3.94 -2.25 17.17
N ARG A 162 4.60 -2.53 18.29
CA ARG A 162 4.72 -3.90 18.80
C ARG A 162 3.36 -4.45 19.25
N ALA A 163 3.18 -5.75 19.21
CA ALA A 163 1.96 -6.42 19.66
C ALA A 163 1.62 -6.09 21.14
N ASN A 164 2.60 -5.70 21.96
CA ASN A 164 2.41 -5.25 23.34
C ASN A 164 2.04 -3.76 23.47
N GLY A 165 1.84 -3.06 22.34
CA GLY A 165 1.45 -1.64 22.32
C GLY A 165 2.60 -0.63 22.33
N LYS A 166 3.87 -1.06 22.41
CA LYS A 166 5.01 -0.14 22.33
C LYS A 166 5.21 0.38 20.92
N LEU A 167 5.18 1.72 20.75
CA LEU A 167 5.46 2.37 19.48
C LEU A 167 6.95 2.78 19.41
N GLU A 168 7.59 2.49 18.29
CA GLU A 168 8.99 2.76 18.01
C GLU A 168 9.16 3.37 16.62
N ARG A 169 9.99 4.41 16.48
CA ARG A 169 10.46 4.89 15.18
C ARG A 169 11.74 4.12 14.84
N ILE A 170 11.69 3.28 13.82
CA ILE A 170 12.80 2.38 13.48
C ILE A 170 13.71 2.93 12.38
N ALA A 171 13.21 3.86 11.57
CA ALA A 171 13.99 4.58 10.56
C ALA A 171 13.35 5.94 10.30
N ASP A 172 14.16 6.93 9.94
CA ASP A 172 13.76 8.29 9.58
C ASP A 172 14.63 8.86 8.45
N ASN A 173 14.43 10.14 8.11
CA ASN A 173 15.12 10.81 7.01
C ASN A 173 14.90 10.12 5.64
N ILE A 174 13.69 9.59 5.42
CA ILE A 174 13.32 8.88 4.21
C ILE A 174 12.48 9.80 3.31
N PRO A 175 12.88 10.03 2.05
CA PRO A 175 12.13 10.88 1.13
C PRO A 175 10.87 10.17 0.60
N SER A 176 9.75 10.38 1.28
CA SER A 176 8.45 9.81 0.90
C SER A 176 8.38 8.28 0.99
N PRO A 177 8.52 7.68 2.21
CA PRO A 177 8.29 6.25 2.39
C PRO A 177 6.81 5.93 2.18
N ASN A 178 6.54 4.87 1.41
CA ASN A 178 5.22 4.50 0.94
C ASN A 178 4.91 3.03 1.28
N GLY A 179 4.63 2.18 0.30
CA GLY A 179 4.38 0.76 0.51
C GLY A 179 5.52 0.05 1.21
N LEU A 180 5.19 -0.98 1.99
CA LEU A 180 6.20 -1.76 2.70
C LEU A 180 5.78 -3.23 2.83
N VAL A 181 6.76 -4.13 2.74
CA VAL A 181 6.56 -5.57 2.92
C VAL A 181 7.76 -6.20 3.63
N LEU A 182 7.50 -7.25 4.41
CA LEU A 182 8.54 -8.07 5.04
C LEU A 182 8.89 -9.25 4.13
N ASN A 183 10.16 -9.64 4.07
CA ASN A 183 10.56 -10.90 3.44
C ASN A 183 10.07 -12.11 4.27
N LYS A 184 10.16 -13.33 3.71
CA LYS A 184 9.65 -14.56 4.33
C LYS A 184 10.30 -14.86 5.69
N ALA A 185 11.57 -14.54 5.84
CA ALA A 185 12.30 -14.70 7.09
C ALA A 185 12.04 -13.57 8.11
N GLU A 186 11.30 -12.53 7.73
CA GLU A 186 11.01 -11.33 8.53
C GLU A 186 12.25 -10.65 9.13
N ASN A 187 13.38 -10.80 8.46
CA ASN A 187 14.65 -10.15 8.81
C ASN A 187 15.00 -8.98 7.87
N THR A 188 14.14 -8.69 6.92
CA THR A 188 14.28 -7.56 6.00
C THR A 188 12.92 -6.93 5.74
N LEU A 189 12.82 -5.62 5.98
CA LEU A 189 11.69 -4.81 5.57
C LEU A 189 12.06 -4.08 4.27
N PHE A 190 11.29 -4.31 3.21
CA PHE A 190 11.37 -3.52 1.99
C PHE A 190 10.43 -2.33 2.08
N VAL A 191 10.89 -1.16 1.67
CA VAL A 191 10.12 0.08 1.69
C VAL A 191 10.23 0.75 0.32
N ALA A 192 9.08 1.04 -0.29
CA ALA A 192 9.01 1.90 -1.46
C ALA A 192 9.33 3.33 -1.03
N VAL A 193 10.36 3.91 -1.62
CA VAL A 193 10.79 5.28 -1.34
C VAL A 193 10.51 6.11 -2.60
N THR A 194 9.26 6.60 -2.67
CA THR A 194 8.69 7.18 -3.89
C THR A 194 9.57 8.28 -4.47
N ARG A 195 10.03 9.24 -3.66
CA ARG A 195 10.79 10.39 -4.16
C ARG A 195 12.27 10.12 -4.41
N ALA A 196 12.77 8.97 -3.98
CA ALA A 196 14.08 8.46 -4.42
C ALA A 196 13.98 7.56 -5.66
N ASN A 197 12.76 7.29 -6.14
CA ASN A 197 12.45 6.35 -7.22
C ASN A 197 13.11 4.98 -7.02
N ALA A 198 13.03 4.45 -5.78
CA ALA A 198 13.75 3.26 -5.38
C ALA A 198 12.96 2.44 -4.34
N VAL A 199 13.21 1.15 -4.31
CA VAL A 199 12.86 0.30 -3.15
C VAL A 199 14.09 0.15 -2.27
N TRP A 200 13.96 0.50 -1.01
CA TRP A 200 15.02 0.32 -0.02
C TRP A 200 14.82 -0.97 0.76
N ARG A 201 15.92 -1.61 1.16
CA ARG A 201 15.93 -2.71 2.11
C ARG A 201 16.42 -2.22 3.47
N LEU A 202 15.69 -2.57 4.51
CA LEU A 202 15.98 -2.28 5.90
C LEU A 202 16.22 -3.61 6.62
N PRO A 203 17.48 -4.06 6.78
CA PRO A 203 17.76 -5.28 7.55
C PRO A 203 17.34 -5.09 9.01
N LEU A 204 16.53 -6.02 9.52
CA LEU A 204 16.05 -6.04 10.88
C LEU A 204 16.96 -6.93 11.73
N LEU A 205 17.52 -6.38 12.81
CA LEU A 205 18.29 -7.12 13.80
C LEU A 205 17.37 -7.88 14.76
N PRO A 206 17.87 -8.90 15.49
CA PRO A 206 17.05 -9.68 16.43
C PRO A 206 16.36 -8.85 17.52
N ASP A 207 16.91 -7.70 17.91
CA ASP A 207 16.27 -6.74 18.82
C ASP A 207 15.22 -5.87 18.12
N GLY A 208 15.13 -6.00 16.78
CA GLY A 208 14.21 -5.28 15.91
C GLY A 208 14.65 -3.87 15.55
N THR A 209 15.90 -3.50 15.83
CA THR A 209 16.51 -2.28 15.27
C THR A 209 16.89 -2.50 13.80
N VAL A 210 17.06 -1.41 13.06
CA VAL A 210 17.46 -1.45 11.64
C VAL A 210 18.95 -1.23 11.51
N SER A 211 19.61 -2.00 10.65
CA SER A 211 21.04 -1.87 10.37
C SER A 211 21.28 -1.69 8.87
N ARG A 212 22.18 -0.74 8.52
CA ARG A 212 22.75 -0.59 7.16
C ARG A 212 21.70 -0.60 6.05
N MET A 213 20.72 0.30 6.14
CA MET A 213 19.73 0.52 5.07
C MET A 213 20.42 0.80 3.74
N GLY A 214 19.85 0.29 2.65
CA GLY A 214 20.41 0.52 1.32
C GLY A 214 19.36 0.38 0.23
N VAL A 215 19.69 0.89 -0.96
CA VAL A 215 18.88 0.69 -2.16
C VAL A 215 18.93 -0.78 -2.54
N PHE A 216 17.74 -1.36 -2.76
CA PHE A 216 17.59 -2.73 -3.27
C PHE A 216 17.26 -2.71 -4.76
N ILE A 217 16.27 -1.89 -5.16
CA ILE A 217 15.89 -1.70 -6.56
C ILE A 217 15.94 -0.22 -6.86
N GLN A 218 16.67 0.19 -7.91
CA GLN A 218 16.60 1.53 -8.46
C GLN A 218 15.67 1.51 -9.66
N MET A 219 14.61 2.32 -9.61
CA MET A 219 13.66 2.49 -10.70
C MET A 219 13.94 3.79 -11.47
N SER A 220 13.24 4.02 -12.56
CA SER A 220 13.33 5.26 -13.33
C SER A 220 12.01 5.60 -14.00
N GLY A 221 11.80 6.88 -14.23
CA GLY A 221 10.53 7.39 -14.79
C GLY A 221 9.38 7.39 -13.78
N GLY A 222 8.22 7.79 -14.24
CA GLY A 222 7.01 7.86 -13.42
C GLY A 222 7.15 8.72 -12.17
N ARG A 223 6.24 8.50 -11.21
CA ARG A 223 6.24 9.18 -9.91
C ARG A 223 7.18 8.53 -8.90
N GLY A 224 7.60 7.31 -9.17
CA GLY A 224 8.35 6.43 -8.26
C GLY A 224 7.49 5.30 -7.71
N PRO A 225 8.08 4.27 -7.04
CA PRO A 225 7.37 3.14 -6.48
C PRO A 225 6.36 3.58 -5.42
N ASP A 226 5.24 2.87 -5.36
CA ASP A 226 4.14 3.13 -4.44
C ASP A 226 3.85 1.89 -3.58
N GLY A 227 2.66 1.32 -3.60
CA GLY A 227 2.34 0.11 -2.89
C GLY A 227 3.07 -1.13 -3.41
N MET A 228 3.25 -2.11 -2.55
CA MET A 228 3.97 -3.34 -2.85
C MET A 228 3.28 -4.58 -2.30
N ALA A 229 3.48 -5.71 -2.99
CA ALA A 229 3.19 -7.05 -2.50
C ALA A 229 4.42 -7.96 -2.64
N ILE A 230 4.40 -9.10 -1.95
CA ILE A 230 5.52 -10.05 -1.95
C ILE A 230 4.99 -11.47 -2.24
N ASP A 231 5.75 -12.24 -2.97
CA ASP A 231 5.45 -13.63 -3.29
C ASP A 231 6.16 -14.64 -2.36
N GLU A 232 5.89 -15.93 -2.55
CA GLU A 232 6.47 -17.02 -1.74
C GLU A 232 7.98 -17.21 -1.94
N ASP A 233 8.56 -16.65 -3.02
CA ASP A 233 9.98 -16.71 -3.34
C ASP A 233 10.72 -15.40 -2.97
N ASP A 234 10.10 -14.53 -2.15
CA ASP A 234 10.59 -13.19 -1.81
C ASP A 234 10.73 -12.25 -3.02
N GLY A 235 10.03 -12.52 -4.12
CA GLY A 235 9.87 -11.60 -5.24
C GLY A 235 8.92 -10.45 -4.89
N LEU A 236 9.19 -9.27 -5.42
CA LEU A 236 8.43 -8.05 -5.15
C LEU A 236 7.55 -7.65 -6.33
N ALA A 237 6.26 -7.46 -6.08
CA ALA A 237 5.36 -6.72 -6.96
C ALA A 237 5.35 -5.26 -6.53
N VAL A 238 5.74 -4.33 -7.42
CA VAL A 238 5.93 -2.91 -7.13
C VAL A 238 5.07 -2.08 -8.06
N ALA A 239 4.05 -1.41 -7.53
CA ALA A 239 3.23 -0.48 -8.28
C ALA A 239 4.01 0.80 -8.61
N HIS A 240 3.81 1.33 -9.84
CA HIS A 240 4.57 2.45 -10.36
C HIS A 240 3.64 3.47 -11.03
N PRO A 241 3.09 4.42 -10.26
CA PRO A 241 2.25 5.50 -10.78
C PRO A 241 2.96 6.33 -11.86
N ASP A 242 2.17 6.85 -12.78
CA ASP A 242 2.55 7.56 -14.00
C ASP A 242 3.29 6.69 -15.03
N MET A 243 3.53 5.40 -14.71
CA MET A 243 3.98 4.39 -15.65
C MET A 243 2.87 3.41 -16.04
N GLY A 244 1.71 3.49 -15.37
CA GLY A 244 0.58 2.60 -15.60
C GLY A 244 0.92 1.13 -15.43
N ALA A 245 1.81 0.78 -14.50
CA ALA A 245 2.35 -0.57 -14.43
C ALA A 245 2.64 -1.06 -13.02
N VAL A 246 2.61 -2.39 -12.84
CA VAL A 246 3.25 -3.09 -11.73
C VAL A 246 4.45 -3.86 -12.28
N TRP A 247 5.59 -3.70 -11.61
CA TRP A 247 6.81 -4.45 -11.93
C TRP A 247 6.96 -5.62 -10.97
N ILE A 248 7.28 -6.80 -11.51
CA ILE A 248 7.59 -7.97 -10.71
C ILE A 248 9.10 -8.20 -10.75
N PHE A 249 9.72 -8.14 -9.59
CA PHE A 249 11.14 -8.41 -9.40
C PHE A 249 11.31 -9.73 -8.65
N ASN A 250 12.36 -10.50 -8.99
CA ASN A 250 12.73 -11.66 -8.20
C ASN A 250 13.45 -11.24 -6.89
N HIS A 251 13.76 -12.21 -6.03
CA HIS A 251 14.46 -11.98 -4.76
C HIS A 251 15.84 -11.32 -4.87
N ARG A 252 16.40 -11.19 -6.07
CA ARG A 252 17.66 -10.49 -6.36
C ARG A 252 17.46 -9.05 -6.84
N GLY A 253 16.21 -8.64 -7.08
CA GLY A 253 15.86 -7.35 -7.63
C GLY A 253 15.97 -7.28 -9.16
N GLU A 254 16.00 -8.42 -9.85
CA GLU A 254 15.99 -8.49 -11.32
C GLU A 254 14.53 -8.40 -11.81
N PRO A 255 14.20 -7.54 -12.81
CA PRO A 255 12.85 -7.40 -13.32
C PRO A 255 12.47 -8.62 -14.18
N MET A 256 11.39 -9.31 -13.78
CA MET A 256 10.89 -10.51 -14.44
C MET A 256 9.69 -10.22 -15.33
N TYR A 257 8.70 -9.47 -14.80
CA TYR A 257 7.47 -9.12 -15.51
C TYR A 257 7.17 -7.63 -15.36
N ARG A 258 6.50 -7.07 -16.35
CA ARG A 258 5.84 -5.79 -16.30
C ARG A 258 4.36 -5.99 -16.63
N ILE A 259 3.49 -5.70 -15.67
CA ILE A 259 2.04 -5.79 -15.85
C ILE A 259 1.54 -4.40 -16.17
N ASP A 260 1.04 -4.22 -17.38
CA ASP A 260 0.51 -2.93 -17.87
C ASP A 260 -0.98 -2.81 -17.56
N SER A 261 -1.39 -1.64 -17.07
CA SER A 261 -2.79 -1.28 -16.89
C SER A 261 -3.46 -1.01 -18.25
N PRO A 262 -4.65 -1.56 -18.52
CA PRO A 262 -5.46 -1.16 -19.68
C PRO A 262 -6.21 0.16 -19.44
N GLY A 263 -6.18 0.70 -18.22
CA GLY A 263 -6.93 1.86 -17.76
C GLY A 263 -6.06 3.12 -17.66
N SER A 264 -5.93 3.66 -16.45
CA SER A 264 -5.15 4.88 -16.21
C SER A 264 -3.67 4.59 -15.96
N ASP A 265 -2.84 5.64 -16.05
CA ASP A 265 -1.41 5.56 -15.71
C ASP A 265 -1.17 5.56 -14.19
N VAL A 266 -2.22 5.73 -13.38
CA VAL A 266 -2.10 5.88 -11.92
C VAL A 266 -2.40 4.56 -11.21
N VAL A 267 -1.50 3.61 -11.36
CA VAL A 267 -1.49 2.33 -10.64
C VAL A 267 -0.67 2.50 -9.36
N THR A 268 -1.31 2.35 -8.19
CA THR A 268 -0.67 2.75 -6.93
C THR A 268 -0.41 1.61 -5.96
N ASN A 269 -1.18 0.53 -5.98
CA ASN A 269 -1.01 -0.54 -4.99
C ASN A 269 -1.45 -1.89 -5.55
N CYS A 270 -1.07 -2.98 -4.89
CA CYS A 270 -1.45 -4.33 -5.28
C CYS A 270 -1.50 -5.29 -4.09
N ALA A 271 -2.24 -6.39 -4.27
CA ALA A 271 -2.31 -7.48 -3.29
C ALA A 271 -2.60 -8.82 -3.99
N TYR A 272 -1.96 -9.88 -3.55
CA TYR A 272 -2.27 -11.22 -4.01
C TYR A 272 -3.61 -11.73 -3.48
N GLY A 273 -4.32 -12.49 -4.30
CA GLY A 273 -5.60 -13.09 -3.95
C GLY A 273 -5.47 -14.18 -2.88
N VAL A 274 -6.57 -14.42 -2.15
CA VAL A 274 -6.62 -15.44 -1.08
C VAL A 274 -7.04 -16.80 -1.60
N LYS A 275 -8.05 -16.84 -2.48
CA LYS A 275 -8.57 -18.08 -3.05
C LYS A 275 -7.73 -18.58 -4.20
N ASP A 276 -7.15 -17.67 -4.92
CA ASP A 276 -6.19 -17.91 -5.98
C ASP A 276 -4.95 -17.03 -5.72
N PRO A 277 -3.92 -17.58 -5.04
CA PRO A 277 -2.72 -16.84 -4.70
C PRO A 277 -1.84 -16.52 -5.92
N HIS A 278 -2.11 -17.10 -7.09
CA HIS A 278 -1.43 -16.76 -8.34
C HIS A 278 -1.96 -15.49 -8.97
N THR A 279 -3.15 -15.02 -8.58
CA THR A 279 -3.73 -13.78 -9.09
C THR A 279 -3.27 -12.58 -8.25
N LEU A 280 -2.62 -11.62 -8.90
CA LEU A 280 -2.31 -10.31 -8.34
C LEU A 280 -3.45 -9.35 -8.69
N TYR A 281 -4.07 -8.75 -7.65
CA TYR A 281 -5.05 -7.69 -7.79
C TYR A 281 -4.37 -6.34 -7.68
N ILE A 282 -4.67 -5.43 -8.61
CA ILE A 282 -3.96 -4.17 -8.81
C ILE A 282 -4.97 -3.03 -8.71
N VAL A 283 -4.60 -1.98 -7.99
CA VAL A 283 -5.43 -0.79 -7.83
C VAL A 283 -5.09 0.23 -8.92
N ASP A 284 -6.03 0.45 -9.84
CA ASP A 284 -6.05 1.59 -10.74
C ASP A 284 -6.79 2.75 -10.04
N SER A 285 -6.01 3.62 -9.39
CA SER A 285 -6.53 4.58 -8.42
C SER A 285 -7.44 5.63 -9.02
N GLU A 286 -7.01 6.30 -10.08
CA GLU A 286 -7.81 7.34 -10.76
C GLU A 286 -8.78 6.74 -11.78
N GLY A 287 -8.44 5.63 -12.42
CA GLY A 287 -9.34 4.87 -13.26
C GLY A 287 -10.53 4.32 -12.46
N GLY A 288 -10.34 4.13 -11.16
CA GLY A 288 -11.38 3.63 -10.26
C GLY A 288 -11.71 2.17 -10.57
N ALA A 289 -10.70 1.35 -10.77
CA ALA A 289 -10.85 -0.06 -11.06
C ALA A 289 -9.91 -0.90 -10.19
N ILE A 290 -10.29 -2.13 -10.00
CA ILE A 290 -9.41 -3.21 -9.58
C ILE A 290 -9.11 -4.04 -10.81
N LEU A 291 -7.84 -4.15 -11.12
CA LEU A 291 -7.34 -5.00 -12.19
C LEU A 291 -6.84 -6.32 -11.62
N SER A 292 -6.63 -7.32 -12.47
CA SER A 292 -6.05 -8.61 -12.09
C SER A 292 -5.09 -9.12 -13.15
N ALA A 293 -4.06 -9.83 -12.72
CA ALA A 293 -3.12 -10.53 -13.59
C ALA A 293 -2.67 -11.83 -12.93
N GLU A 294 -2.52 -12.89 -13.73
CA GLU A 294 -1.99 -14.16 -13.25
C GLU A 294 -0.46 -14.18 -13.30
N LEU A 295 0.17 -14.74 -12.27
CA LEU A 295 1.60 -14.86 -12.11
C LEU A 295 2.01 -16.29 -11.80
N PRO A 296 3.18 -16.75 -12.27
CA PRO A 296 3.64 -18.11 -12.03
C PRO A 296 3.97 -18.42 -10.57
N THR A 297 4.45 -17.41 -9.82
CA THR A 297 4.76 -17.54 -8.38
C THR A 297 3.59 -17.03 -7.56
N PRO A 298 3.06 -17.83 -6.61
CA PRO A 298 1.94 -17.42 -5.77
C PRO A 298 2.36 -16.35 -4.75
N GLY A 299 1.43 -15.48 -4.42
CA GLY A 299 1.62 -14.50 -3.36
C GLY A 299 1.78 -15.14 -1.99
N ARG A 300 2.60 -14.54 -1.15
CA ARG A 300 2.78 -14.96 0.24
C ARG A 300 1.50 -14.75 1.05
N THR A 301 1.17 -15.76 1.87
CA THR A 301 0.06 -15.66 2.81
C THR A 301 0.33 -14.57 3.84
N MET A 302 -0.51 -13.54 3.86
CA MET A 302 -0.40 -12.42 4.78
C MET A 302 -0.92 -12.79 6.18
N TYR A 303 -0.40 -12.10 7.22
CA TYR A 303 -0.73 -12.34 8.63
C TYR A 303 -2.23 -12.43 8.95
N GLY A 304 -3.06 -11.60 8.30
CA GLY A 304 -4.52 -11.62 8.51
C GLY A 304 -5.21 -12.87 7.96
N LEU A 305 -4.53 -13.65 7.16
CA LEU A 305 -5.03 -14.84 6.48
C LEU A 305 -4.50 -16.15 7.10
N SER A 306 -3.47 -16.04 7.92
CA SER A 306 -2.84 -17.18 8.64
C SER A 306 -3.68 -17.68 9.83
#